data_27d6a9d98393c6b899a8326724bb4181
#
_entry.id   27d6a9d98393c6b899a8326724bb4181
#
_cell.length_a   1.000
_cell.length_b   1.000
_cell.length_c   1.000
_cell.angle_alpha   90.00
_cell.angle_beta   90.00
_cell.angle_gamma   90.00
#
_symmetry.space_group_name_H-M   'P 1'
#
loop_
_entity.id
_entity.type
_entity.pdbx_description
1 polymer ?
#
loop_
_entity_poly.entity_id
_entity_poly.type
_entity_poly.pdbx_seq_one_letter_code
_entity_poly.pdbx_strand_id
1 'polypeptide(L)'
;MDILRIATAGSVDDGKSTLIGRLLYETNSITKDKIEALETASKRKGLDFLDLSLLTDGLIAEREQGITIDVAHIYFSTPTRKYIIADTPGHVEYTRNMVTGASNVKVSLILVDARQGLVEQTARHLSIAAMLRIPKVIICINKMDLVQYQESTFEEIKASLTELVAQTTFEGQDVSFLPISSLYGQNITTKAEHMPWFTGNTLLDELEAFEYAETLAHASARFPVQFVIRPMTEAYHDFRGYAGKISSGTFQVGDAIRVLPTGQESTIATIEKFETKLSNAKAGDSVVITLSTDIDISRGNTLVLASETAAPQLKDFAAQVCWLDHQALTPGNTYLLQHGINITKAKISQITERLDVVAQTATEGVDSLKLNEIGRIALRTAQPISADVYAKNPSNGAFILIDEFSNSTVGVGFVQ
;
A
#
# COMPACT_ATOMS: atom_id res chain seq x y z
N MET A 1 5.01 8.43 -19.38
CA MET A 1 4.78 9.21 -18.16
C MET A 1 4.53 8.23 -17.03
N ASP A 2 5.35 8.26 -16.01
CA ASP A 2 5.27 7.36 -14.85
C ASP A 2 4.07 7.72 -13.95
N ILE A 3 3.58 6.73 -13.19
CA ILE A 3 2.46 6.93 -12.25
C ILE A 3 2.97 6.65 -10.84
N LEU A 4 2.98 7.68 -9.99
CA LEU A 4 3.29 7.53 -8.58
C LEU A 4 1.99 7.40 -7.75
N ARG A 5 1.90 6.32 -6.97
CA ARG A 5 0.81 6.11 -6.01
C ARG A 5 1.26 6.53 -4.63
N ILE A 6 0.42 7.35 -3.98
CA ILE A 6 0.68 7.99 -2.69
C ILE A 6 -0.49 7.67 -1.76
N ALA A 7 -0.23 7.39 -0.48
CA ALA A 7 -1.26 7.41 0.55
C ALA A 7 -1.07 8.62 1.47
N THR A 8 -2.16 9.26 1.86
CA THR A 8 -2.15 10.25 2.94
C THR A 8 -2.59 9.59 4.24
N ALA A 9 -1.90 9.87 5.33
CA ALA A 9 -2.21 9.39 6.66
C ALA A 9 -2.04 10.55 7.67
N GLY A 10 -2.67 10.44 8.83
CA GLY A 10 -2.63 11.48 9.87
C GLY A 10 -3.92 11.43 10.68
N SER A 11 -3.91 12.02 11.86
CA SER A 11 -5.11 12.09 12.72
C SER A 11 -6.23 12.91 12.08
N VAL A 12 -7.40 12.87 12.69
CA VAL A 12 -8.48 13.80 12.36
C VAL A 12 -7.94 15.22 12.59
N ASP A 13 -8.28 16.13 11.71
CA ASP A 13 -7.87 17.54 11.72
C ASP A 13 -6.37 17.83 11.49
N ASP A 14 -5.52 16.86 11.17
CA ASP A 14 -4.11 17.14 10.81
C ASP A 14 -3.97 17.86 9.45
N GLY A 15 -5.07 17.98 8.68
CA GLY A 15 -5.12 18.76 7.44
C GLY A 15 -4.89 17.96 6.16
N LYS A 16 -5.19 16.64 6.15
CA LYS A 16 -5.08 15.77 4.96
C LYS A 16 -5.86 16.33 3.77
N SER A 17 -7.15 16.56 3.95
CA SER A 17 -8.04 17.09 2.90
C SER A 17 -7.59 18.46 2.40
N THR A 18 -7.08 19.32 3.29
CA THR A 18 -6.51 20.61 2.93
C THR A 18 -5.25 20.47 2.10
N LEU A 19 -4.34 19.53 2.46
CA LEU A 19 -3.11 19.27 1.71
C LEU A 19 -3.43 18.77 0.30
N ILE A 20 -4.32 17.81 0.19
CA ILE A 20 -4.73 17.25 -1.11
C ILE A 20 -5.35 18.35 -1.98
N GLY A 21 -6.28 19.11 -1.41
CA GLY A 21 -6.90 20.23 -2.11
C GLY A 21 -5.88 21.28 -2.57
N ARG A 22 -4.85 21.54 -1.75
CA ARG A 22 -3.76 22.48 -2.07
C ARG A 22 -2.89 21.95 -3.23
N LEU A 23 -2.53 20.69 -3.23
CA LEU A 23 -1.81 20.06 -4.33
C LEU A 23 -2.60 20.15 -5.64
N LEU A 24 -3.91 19.84 -5.61
CA LEU A 24 -4.78 19.95 -6.77
C LEU A 24 -4.88 21.39 -7.29
N TYR A 25 -4.99 22.36 -6.39
CA TYR A 25 -5.09 23.76 -6.72
C TYR A 25 -3.80 24.28 -7.38
N GLU A 26 -2.66 24.06 -6.76
CA GLU A 26 -1.35 24.58 -7.21
C GLU A 26 -0.82 23.85 -8.47
N THR A 27 -1.24 22.60 -8.70
CA THR A 27 -0.94 21.88 -9.95
C THR A 27 -1.94 22.15 -11.09
N ASN A 28 -2.87 23.10 -10.91
CA ASN A 28 -3.92 23.43 -11.87
C ASN A 28 -4.77 22.21 -12.30
N SER A 29 -4.96 21.25 -11.38
CA SER A 29 -5.74 20.03 -11.63
C SER A 29 -7.24 20.20 -11.34
N ILE A 30 -7.68 21.42 -11.00
CA ILE A 30 -9.06 21.78 -10.72
C ILE A 30 -9.63 22.63 -11.85
N THR A 31 -10.86 22.34 -12.28
CA THR A 31 -11.56 23.15 -13.29
C THR A 31 -11.97 24.52 -12.72
N LYS A 32 -12.02 25.54 -13.56
CA LYS A 32 -12.41 26.90 -13.16
C LYS A 32 -13.76 26.96 -12.47
N ASP A 33 -14.76 26.24 -12.98
CA ASP A 33 -16.10 26.18 -12.40
C ASP A 33 -16.10 25.67 -10.95
N LYS A 34 -15.22 24.67 -10.65
CA LYS A 34 -15.05 24.16 -9.29
C LYS A 34 -14.38 25.18 -8.39
N ILE A 35 -13.40 25.94 -8.88
CA ILE A 35 -12.74 27.01 -8.10
C ILE A 35 -13.75 28.09 -7.73
N GLU A 36 -14.58 28.57 -8.67
CA GLU A 36 -15.62 29.56 -8.43
C GLU A 36 -16.68 29.07 -7.42
N ALA A 37 -17.04 27.78 -7.50
CA ALA A 37 -17.95 27.16 -6.54
C ALA A 37 -17.33 27.13 -5.10
N LEU A 38 -16.04 26.82 -4.98
CA LEU A 38 -15.31 26.82 -3.72
C LEU A 38 -15.19 28.21 -3.12
N GLU A 39 -14.88 29.23 -3.93
CA GLU A 39 -14.83 30.62 -3.49
C GLU A 39 -16.19 31.06 -2.92
N THR A 40 -17.27 30.72 -3.63
CA THR A 40 -18.64 31.02 -3.18
C THR A 40 -18.96 30.29 -1.87
N ALA A 41 -18.58 29.02 -1.72
CA ALA A 41 -18.80 28.23 -0.51
C ALA A 41 -17.99 28.77 0.67
N SER A 42 -16.72 29.11 0.46
CA SER A 42 -15.84 29.70 1.48
C SER A 42 -16.37 31.05 1.99
N LYS A 43 -16.79 31.92 1.08
CA LYS A 43 -17.41 33.21 1.43
C LYS A 43 -18.72 33.04 2.23
N ARG A 44 -19.55 32.04 1.87
CA ARG A 44 -20.80 31.75 2.63
C ARG A 44 -20.49 31.23 4.06
N LYS A 45 -19.37 30.56 4.28
CA LYS A 45 -18.89 30.15 5.61
C LYS A 45 -18.23 31.31 6.39
N GLY A 46 -18.07 32.48 5.81
CA GLY A 46 -17.41 33.65 6.43
C GLY A 46 -15.92 33.51 6.53
N LEU A 47 -15.29 32.70 5.68
CA LEU A 47 -13.85 32.46 5.66
C LEU A 47 -13.15 33.49 4.76
N ASP A 48 -12.01 34.01 5.24
CA ASP A 48 -11.16 34.94 4.49
C ASP A 48 -10.19 34.23 3.54
N PHE A 49 -10.23 32.88 3.50
CA PHE A 49 -9.40 32.02 2.67
C PHE A 49 -10.23 30.99 1.91
N LEU A 50 -9.63 30.39 0.88
CA LEU A 50 -10.25 29.33 0.09
C LEU A 50 -10.21 28.01 0.84
N ASP A 51 -11.36 27.46 1.22
CA ASP A 51 -11.49 26.17 1.90
C ASP A 51 -11.33 25.01 0.90
N LEU A 52 -10.08 24.59 0.70
CA LEU A 52 -9.73 23.53 -0.25
C LEU A 52 -10.08 22.12 0.24
N SER A 53 -10.42 21.96 1.54
CA SER A 53 -10.85 20.68 2.09
C SER A 53 -12.15 20.19 1.44
N LEU A 54 -13.01 21.11 1.01
CA LEU A 54 -14.27 20.81 0.32
C LEU A 54 -14.11 20.06 -1.01
N LEU A 55 -12.89 19.99 -1.56
CA LEU A 55 -12.61 19.26 -2.81
C LEU A 55 -12.60 17.74 -2.63
N THR A 56 -12.25 17.28 -1.45
CA THR A 56 -12.02 15.84 -1.16
C THR A 56 -13.25 15.18 -0.54
N ASP A 57 -14.13 15.93 0.11
CA ASP A 57 -15.32 15.39 0.78
C ASP A 57 -16.33 14.87 -0.23
N GLY A 58 -16.22 13.58 -0.59
CA GLY A 58 -17.06 12.93 -1.61
C GLY A 58 -18.43 12.50 -1.09
N LEU A 59 -18.50 11.94 0.10
CA LEU A 59 -19.72 11.41 0.69
C LEU A 59 -20.48 12.46 1.50
N ILE A 60 -21.82 12.37 1.54
CA ILE A 60 -22.65 13.26 2.37
C ILE A 60 -22.26 13.10 3.86
N ALA A 61 -22.06 11.88 4.31
CA ALA A 61 -21.67 11.59 5.68
C ALA A 61 -20.28 12.17 6.04
N GLU A 62 -19.33 12.19 5.11
CA GLU A 62 -18.01 12.82 5.29
C GLU A 62 -18.13 14.33 5.47
N ARG A 63 -19.00 14.98 4.67
CA ARG A 63 -19.28 16.42 4.78
C ARG A 63 -19.98 16.80 6.07
N GLU A 64 -20.89 15.96 6.56
CA GLU A 64 -21.62 16.20 7.80
C GLU A 64 -20.75 15.98 9.05
N GLN A 65 -19.87 15.00 9.00
CA GLN A 65 -19.00 14.64 10.13
C GLN A 65 -17.61 15.29 10.07
N GLY A 66 -17.20 15.82 8.91
CA GLY A 66 -15.88 16.43 8.70
C GLY A 66 -14.74 15.43 8.77
N ILE A 67 -14.99 14.12 8.49
CA ILE A 67 -13.98 13.05 8.50
C ILE A 67 -14.04 12.24 7.23
N THR A 68 -12.90 11.73 6.78
CA THR A 68 -12.82 10.74 5.71
C THR A 68 -13.25 9.37 6.26
N ILE A 69 -14.19 8.71 5.61
CA ILE A 69 -14.74 7.40 6.02
C ILE A 69 -14.17 6.29 5.14
N ASP A 70 -14.19 6.49 3.82
CA ASP A 70 -13.72 5.49 2.85
C ASP A 70 -12.51 6.00 2.07
N VAL A 71 -11.80 5.09 1.39
CA VAL A 71 -10.63 5.47 0.58
C VAL A 71 -11.08 6.11 -0.72
N ALA A 72 -10.76 7.38 -0.90
CA ALA A 72 -10.95 8.08 -2.15
C ALA A 72 -9.66 8.08 -2.97
N HIS A 73 -9.76 7.79 -4.28
CA HIS A 73 -8.63 7.90 -5.19
C HIS A 73 -8.72 9.21 -5.97
N ILE A 74 -7.75 10.08 -5.75
CA ILE A 74 -7.68 11.41 -6.33
C ILE A 74 -6.53 11.46 -7.33
N TYR A 75 -6.80 12.02 -8.49
CA TYR A 75 -5.85 12.01 -9.62
C TYR A 75 -5.40 13.44 -9.92
N PHE A 76 -4.10 13.61 -10.05
CA PHE A 76 -3.52 14.85 -10.58
C PHE A 76 -2.28 14.56 -11.40
N SER A 77 -1.76 15.55 -12.11
CA SER A 77 -0.56 15.41 -12.92
C SER A 77 0.24 16.70 -12.96
N THR A 78 1.55 16.53 -13.07
CA THR A 78 2.49 17.57 -13.46
C THR A 78 2.96 17.33 -14.90
N PRO A 79 3.74 18.21 -15.50
CA PRO A 79 4.36 17.95 -16.81
C PRO A 79 5.23 16.69 -16.84
N THR A 80 5.80 16.27 -15.71
CA THR A 80 6.76 15.17 -15.60
C THR A 80 6.12 13.86 -15.20
N ARG A 81 5.08 13.87 -14.31
CA ARG A 81 4.56 12.66 -13.66
C ARG A 81 3.04 12.71 -13.44
N LYS A 82 2.41 11.54 -13.41
CA LYS A 82 1.01 11.37 -12.96
C LYS A 82 0.98 10.84 -11.52
N TYR A 83 0.00 11.28 -10.76
CA TYR A 83 -0.16 10.92 -9.36
C TYR A 83 -1.54 10.34 -9.08
N ILE A 84 -1.59 9.34 -8.21
CA ILE A 84 -2.82 8.80 -7.65
C ILE A 84 -2.67 8.88 -6.14
N ILE A 85 -3.45 9.73 -5.48
CA ILE A 85 -3.51 9.82 -4.03
C ILE A 85 -4.65 8.93 -3.54
N ALA A 86 -4.33 7.98 -2.67
CA ALA A 86 -5.30 7.30 -1.84
C ALA A 86 -5.48 8.14 -0.57
N ASP A 87 -6.59 8.88 -0.49
CA ASP A 87 -6.95 9.60 0.73
C ASP A 87 -7.50 8.60 1.73
N THR A 88 -6.78 8.42 2.85
CA THR A 88 -7.14 7.42 3.85
C THR A 88 -7.71 8.05 5.11
N PRO A 89 -8.69 7.38 5.74
CA PRO A 89 -9.30 7.87 6.98
C PRO A 89 -8.25 8.06 8.10
N GLY A 90 -8.39 9.15 8.85
CA GLY A 90 -7.55 9.43 10.03
C GLY A 90 -8.07 8.82 11.33
N HIS A 91 -9.32 8.36 11.38
CA HIS A 91 -9.94 7.83 12.58
C HIS A 91 -9.53 6.38 12.82
N VAL A 92 -9.29 6.01 14.08
CA VAL A 92 -8.83 4.66 14.48
C VAL A 92 -9.75 3.55 13.96
N GLU A 93 -11.06 3.77 13.98
CA GLU A 93 -12.06 2.79 13.51
C GLU A 93 -11.93 2.43 12.04
N TYR A 94 -11.34 3.31 11.22
CA TYR A 94 -11.17 3.11 9.78
C TYR A 94 -9.76 2.66 9.37
N THR A 95 -8.95 2.16 10.30
CA THR A 95 -7.60 1.63 10.02
C THR A 95 -7.61 0.57 8.91
N ARG A 96 -8.69 -0.23 8.80
CA ARG A 96 -8.91 -1.17 7.70
C ARG A 96 -8.79 -0.49 6.34
N ASN A 97 -9.47 0.64 6.17
CA ASN A 97 -9.48 1.38 4.91
C ASN A 97 -8.09 1.98 4.62
N MET A 98 -7.37 2.42 5.67
CA MET A 98 -5.98 2.87 5.53
C MET A 98 -5.07 1.75 5.03
N VAL A 99 -5.11 0.56 5.65
CA VAL A 99 -4.28 -0.58 5.24
C VAL A 99 -4.57 -0.97 3.79
N THR A 100 -5.85 -0.99 3.40
CA THR A 100 -6.27 -1.29 2.03
C THR A 100 -5.79 -0.22 1.04
N GLY A 101 -6.00 1.06 1.34
CA GLY A 101 -5.59 2.19 0.50
C GLY A 101 -4.08 2.29 0.32
N ALA A 102 -3.33 1.97 1.39
CA ALA A 102 -1.87 2.04 1.39
C ALA A 102 -1.17 0.79 0.81
N SER A 103 -1.88 -0.29 0.52
CA SER A 103 -1.28 -1.58 0.09
C SER A 103 -0.51 -1.52 -1.24
N ASN A 104 -0.82 -0.57 -2.11
CA ASN A 104 -0.25 -0.45 -3.46
C ASN A 104 0.54 0.86 -3.69
N VAL A 105 0.79 1.62 -2.64
CA VAL A 105 1.48 2.91 -2.76
C VAL A 105 2.99 2.75 -2.65
N LYS A 106 3.70 3.77 -3.13
CA LYS A 106 5.17 3.84 -3.04
C LYS A 106 5.64 4.96 -2.11
N VAL A 107 4.75 5.90 -1.82
CA VAL A 107 5.00 7.00 -0.89
C VAL A 107 3.85 7.10 0.09
N SER A 108 4.15 7.27 1.36
CA SER A 108 3.19 7.62 2.40
C SER A 108 3.46 9.04 2.90
N LEU A 109 2.45 9.89 2.84
CA LEU A 109 2.47 11.23 3.46
C LEU A 109 1.82 11.12 4.82
N ILE A 110 2.60 11.26 5.90
CA ILE A 110 2.08 11.25 7.26
C ILE A 110 2.04 12.69 7.76
N LEU A 111 0.83 13.20 8.00
CA LEU A 111 0.64 14.54 8.51
C LEU A 111 0.69 14.54 10.05
N VAL A 112 1.31 15.56 10.59
CA VAL A 112 1.44 15.80 12.05
C VAL A 112 1.10 17.26 12.30
N ASP A 113 0.15 17.55 13.16
CA ASP A 113 -0.16 18.92 13.58
C ASP A 113 0.98 19.49 14.45
N ALA A 114 1.59 20.60 14.02
CA ALA A 114 2.71 21.23 14.71
C ALA A 114 2.40 21.64 16.17
N ARG A 115 1.13 21.77 16.54
CA ARG A 115 0.69 22.09 17.90
C ARG A 115 0.66 20.87 18.82
N GLN A 116 0.49 19.66 18.24
CA GLN A 116 0.32 18.41 19.00
C GLN A 116 1.58 17.55 19.00
N GLY A 117 2.36 17.61 17.90
CA GLY A 117 3.53 16.76 17.73
C GLY A 117 3.18 15.27 17.57
N LEU A 118 4.02 14.42 18.15
CA LEU A 118 3.85 12.98 18.11
C LEU A 118 2.65 12.53 18.96
N VAL A 119 1.68 11.89 18.31
CA VAL A 119 0.51 11.25 18.95
C VAL A 119 0.47 9.75 18.60
N GLU A 120 -0.32 8.97 19.35
CA GLU A 120 -0.47 7.52 19.14
C GLU A 120 -0.81 7.18 17.69
N GLN A 121 -1.69 7.96 17.07
CA GLN A 121 -2.11 7.72 15.70
C GLN A 121 -0.96 7.89 14.70
N THR A 122 -0.05 8.85 14.93
CA THR A 122 1.17 9.03 14.12
C THR A 122 2.05 7.79 14.19
N ALA A 123 2.28 7.25 15.40
CA ALA A 123 3.05 6.03 15.60
C ALA A 123 2.41 4.82 14.90
N ARG A 124 1.09 4.71 14.96
CA ARG A 124 0.32 3.66 14.26
C ARG A 124 0.46 3.76 12.75
N HIS A 125 0.35 4.95 12.18
CA HIS A 125 0.50 5.17 10.74
C HIS A 125 1.91 4.84 10.25
N LEU A 126 2.94 5.21 11.02
CA LEU A 126 4.32 4.84 10.71
C LEU A 126 4.53 3.33 10.77
N SER A 127 4.02 2.66 11.81
CA SER A 127 4.08 1.19 11.95
C SER A 127 3.39 0.48 10.79
N ILE A 128 2.23 0.97 10.34
CA ILE A 128 1.53 0.40 9.17
C ILE A 128 2.34 0.64 7.90
N ALA A 129 2.91 1.84 7.70
CA ALA A 129 3.75 2.12 6.54
C ALA A 129 4.98 1.21 6.48
N ALA A 130 5.61 0.94 7.63
CA ALA A 130 6.73 0.00 7.75
C ALA A 130 6.30 -1.45 7.50
N MET A 131 5.18 -1.89 8.08
CA MET A 131 4.61 -3.22 7.89
C MET A 131 4.27 -3.49 6.42
N LEU A 132 3.68 -2.50 5.71
CA LEU A 132 3.39 -2.56 4.28
C LEU A 132 4.64 -2.39 3.40
N ARG A 133 5.81 -2.16 4.00
CA ARG A 133 7.08 -1.92 3.32
C ARG A 133 6.99 -0.81 2.26
N ILE A 134 6.34 0.29 2.63
CA ILE A 134 6.27 1.48 1.77
C ILE A 134 7.67 2.11 1.72
N PRO A 135 8.31 2.23 0.53
CA PRO A 135 9.72 2.57 0.45
C PRO A 135 10.04 4.02 0.85
N LYS A 136 9.10 4.96 0.67
CA LYS A 136 9.28 6.36 1.05
C LYS A 136 8.18 6.82 1.98
N VAL A 137 8.56 7.43 3.10
CA VAL A 137 7.66 8.12 4.02
C VAL A 137 8.07 9.58 4.10
N ILE A 138 7.14 10.49 3.86
CA ILE A 138 7.34 11.94 4.07
C ILE A 138 6.47 12.36 5.24
N ILE A 139 7.10 12.72 6.34
CA ILE A 139 6.42 13.21 7.53
C ILE A 139 6.26 14.73 7.39
N CYS A 140 5.03 15.17 7.12
CA CYS A 140 4.67 16.55 6.92
C CYS A 140 4.24 17.15 8.28
N ILE A 141 5.13 17.96 8.91
CA ILE A 141 4.78 18.73 10.09
C ILE A 141 4.00 19.95 9.62
N ASN A 142 2.67 19.81 9.70
CA ASN A 142 1.69 20.72 9.13
C ASN A 142 1.19 21.76 10.13
N LYS A 143 0.56 22.80 9.63
CA LYS A 143 0.05 23.94 10.40
C LYS A 143 1.14 24.74 11.07
N MET A 144 2.29 24.86 10.43
CA MET A 144 3.40 25.69 10.90
C MET A 144 3.00 27.16 11.08
N ASP A 145 1.98 27.61 10.35
CA ASP A 145 1.36 28.94 10.53
C ASP A 145 0.81 29.17 11.94
N LEU A 146 0.26 28.12 12.57
CA LEU A 146 -0.31 28.22 13.92
C LEU A 146 0.74 28.26 15.04
N VAL A 147 1.98 27.90 14.71
CA VAL A 147 3.14 27.98 15.60
C VAL A 147 4.15 29.03 15.11
N GLN A 148 3.67 30.03 14.35
CA GLN A 148 4.46 31.17 13.88
C GLN A 148 5.69 30.77 13.06
N TYR A 149 5.64 29.64 12.36
CA TYR A 149 6.72 29.09 11.52
C TYR A 149 8.06 28.89 12.25
N GLN A 150 8.01 28.64 13.57
CA GLN A 150 9.21 28.54 14.41
C GLN A 150 10.02 27.27 14.10
N GLU A 151 11.32 27.46 13.83
CA GLU A 151 12.28 26.37 13.61
C GLU A 151 12.39 25.44 14.83
N SER A 152 12.41 26.02 16.04
CA SER A 152 12.52 25.26 17.30
C SER A 152 11.39 24.23 17.45
N THR A 153 10.15 24.61 17.12
CA THR A 153 8.99 23.71 17.16
C THR A 153 9.14 22.57 16.15
N PHE A 154 9.62 22.87 14.94
CA PHE A 154 9.89 21.85 13.95
C PHE A 154 10.96 20.86 14.41
N GLU A 155 12.10 21.35 14.92
CA GLU A 155 13.21 20.49 15.34
C GLU A 155 12.86 19.66 16.59
N GLU A 156 12.07 20.17 17.53
CA GLU A 156 11.56 19.41 18.67
C GLU A 156 10.68 18.24 18.24
N ILE A 157 9.72 18.48 17.34
CA ILE A 157 8.82 17.43 16.83
C ILE A 157 9.62 16.41 16.00
N LYS A 158 10.51 16.87 15.15
CA LYS A 158 11.38 16.03 14.33
C LYS A 158 12.28 15.14 15.20
N ALA A 159 12.83 15.65 16.29
CA ALA A 159 13.65 14.86 17.21
C ALA A 159 12.84 13.70 17.82
N SER A 160 11.63 14.00 18.34
CA SER A 160 10.73 12.98 18.91
C SER A 160 10.33 11.92 17.87
N LEU A 161 10.05 12.34 16.64
CA LEU A 161 9.68 11.43 15.54
C LEU A 161 10.88 10.63 15.03
N THR A 162 12.09 11.18 15.07
CA THR A 162 13.31 10.49 14.64
C THR A 162 13.59 9.27 15.51
N GLU A 163 13.36 9.38 16.82
CA GLU A 163 13.50 8.25 17.74
C GLU A 163 12.52 7.12 17.39
N LEU A 164 11.25 7.47 17.13
CA LEU A 164 10.23 6.49 16.71
C LEU A 164 10.57 5.88 15.35
N VAL A 165 11.02 6.70 14.39
CA VAL A 165 11.44 6.24 13.06
C VAL A 165 12.55 5.20 13.17
N ALA A 166 13.58 5.45 14.00
CA ALA A 166 14.70 4.53 14.18
C ALA A 166 14.27 3.15 14.71
N GLN A 167 13.19 3.10 15.49
CA GLN A 167 12.66 1.84 16.05
C GLN A 167 11.65 1.13 15.15
N THR A 168 10.98 1.86 14.26
CA THR A 168 9.82 1.34 13.49
C THR A 168 10.19 0.95 12.08
N THR A 169 11.10 1.69 11.42
CA THR A 169 11.38 1.53 9.98
C THR A 169 12.20 0.26 9.68
N PHE A 170 12.09 -0.22 8.46
CA PHE A 170 12.90 -1.31 7.95
C PHE A 170 14.11 -0.78 7.15
N GLU A 171 15.15 -1.60 7.04
CA GLU A 171 16.35 -1.26 6.26
C GLU A 171 16.01 -0.90 4.81
N GLY A 172 16.42 0.30 4.37
CA GLY A 172 16.15 0.83 3.03
C GLY A 172 14.85 1.62 2.91
N GLN A 173 14.09 1.83 3.99
CA GLN A 173 12.98 2.79 4.00
C GLN A 173 13.53 4.20 4.10
N ASP A 174 13.20 5.04 3.13
CA ASP A 174 13.59 6.45 3.14
C ASP A 174 12.53 7.28 3.89
N VAL A 175 12.96 8.05 4.89
CA VAL A 175 12.08 8.91 5.68
C VAL A 175 12.59 10.34 5.66
N SER A 176 11.75 11.28 5.25
CA SER A 176 12.03 12.71 5.26
C SER A 176 11.03 13.48 6.11
N PHE A 177 11.47 14.64 6.62
CA PHE A 177 10.66 15.55 7.44
C PHE A 177 10.51 16.87 6.72
N LEU A 178 9.29 17.37 6.63
CA LEU A 178 8.95 18.55 5.87
C LEU A 178 8.05 19.49 6.68
N PRO A 179 8.48 20.73 7.02
CA PRO A 179 7.61 21.71 7.63
C PRO A 179 6.73 22.36 6.56
N ILE A 180 5.39 22.29 6.73
CA ILE A 180 4.44 22.83 5.77
C ILE A 180 3.33 23.65 6.43
N SER A 181 2.69 24.50 5.62
CA SER A 181 1.35 24.99 5.89
C SER A 181 0.45 24.64 4.70
N SER A 182 -0.40 23.64 4.88
CA SER A 182 -1.36 23.25 3.83
C SER A 182 -2.35 24.34 3.49
N LEU A 183 -2.69 25.18 4.48
CA LEU A 183 -3.64 26.29 4.31
C LEU A 183 -3.07 27.36 3.39
N TYR A 184 -1.80 27.73 3.58
CA TYR A 184 -1.15 28.83 2.85
C TYR A 184 -0.21 28.36 1.74
N GLY A 185 -0.08 27.04 1.48
CA GLY A 185 0.75 26.51 0.40
C GLY A 185 2.26 26.53 0.68
N GLN A 186 2.67 26.78 1.93
CA GLN A 186 4.10 26.91 2.29
C GLN A 186 4.80 25.56 2.22
N ASN A 187 5.90 25.47 1.46
CA ASN A 187 6.70 24.26 1.18
C ASN A 187 5.91 23.09 0.52
N ILE A 188 4.83 23.38 -0.19
CA ILE A 188 4.07 22.37 -0.93
C ILE A 188 4.55 22.26 -2.37
N THR A 189 4.35 23.28 -3.19
CA THR A 189 4.88 23.35 -4.57
C THR A 189 5.98 24.41 -4.71
N THR A 190 5.97 25.39 -3.81
CA THR A 190 6.95 26.48 -3.76
C THR A 190 7.56 26.58 -2.37
N LYS A 191 8.82 27.03 -2.31
CA LYS A 191 9.50 27.23 -1.02
C LYS A 191 8.80 28.30 -0.19
N ALA A 192 8.77 28.08 1.13
CA ALA A 192 8.13 28.97 2.07
C ALA A 192 8.90 30.26 2.26
N GLU A 193 8.23 31.39 2.13
CA GLU A 193 8.81 32.70 2.46
C GLU A 193 8.98 32.89 3.97
N HIS A 194 8.09 32.28 4.77
CA HIS A 194 8.07 32.42 6.23
C HIS A 194 8.97 31.40 6.97
N MET A 195 9.57 30.45 6.23
CA MET A 195 10.49 29.45 6.77
C MET A 195 11.84 29.46 6.05
N PRO A 196 12.57 30.61 6.03
CA PRO A 196 13.84 30.71 5.30
C PRO A 196 14.94 29.81 5.90
N TRP A 197 14.77 29.35 7.13
CA TRP A 197 15.63 28.38 7.80
C TRP A 197 15.54 26.97 7.20
N PHE A 198 14.43 26.63 6.54
CA PHE A 198 14.27 25.34 5.90
C PHE A 198 14.83 25.37 4.47
N THR A 199 15.98 24.72 4.28
CA THR A 199 16.69 24.67 3.00
C THR A 199 16.36 23.43 2.14
N GLY A 200 15.53 22.51 2.69
CA GLY A 200 15.13 21.28 2.01
C GLY A 200 14.23 21.48 0.78
N ASN A 201 13.82 20.41 0.18
CA ASN A 201 12.92 20.40 -0.96
C ASN A 201 11.47 20.74 -0.55
N THR A 202 10.65 21.16 -1.51
CA THR A 202 9.20 21.21 -1.33
C THR A 202 8.60 19.81 -1.37
N LEU A 203 7.34 19.67 -0.96
CA LEU A 203 6.64 18.38 -1.05
C LEU A 203 6.60 17.87 -2.50
N LEU A 204 6.31 18.74 -3.46
CA LEU A 204 6.24 18.35 -4.87
C LEU A 204 7.62 17.95 -5.40
N ASP A 205 8.70 18.68 -5.03
CA ASP A 205 10.07 18.32 -5.40
C ASP A 205 10.45 16.92 -4.88
N GLU A 206 10.11 16.60 -3.60
CA GLU A 206 10.34 15.28 -3.02
C GLU A 206 9.59 14.17 -3.80
N LEU A 207 8.35 14.45 -4.21
CA LEU A 207 7.55 13.51 -4.97
C LEU A 207 8.05 13.32 -6.41
N GLU A 208 8.55 14.38 -7.05
CA GLU A 208 9.10 14.32 -8.40
C GLU A 208 10.50 13.69 -8.44
N ALA A 209 11.33 13.97 -7.45
CA ALA A 209 12.66 13.40 -7.32
C ALA A 209 12.66 11.91 -6.91
N PHE A 210 11.55 11.42 -6.35
CA PHE A 210 11.49 10.03 -5.90
C PHE A 210 11.47 9.05 -7.08
N GLU A 211 12.57 8.33 -7.24
CA GLU A 211 12.70 7.24 -8.18
C GLU A 211 12.56 5.90 -7.44
N TYR A 212 11.53 5.16 -7.78
CA TYR A 212 11.38 3.79 -7.30
C TYR A 212 11.87 2.83 -8.38
N ALA A 213 13.09 2.33 -8.20
CA ALA A 213 13.54 1.18 -8.98
C ALA A 213 12.60 0.00 -8.71
N GLU A 214 12.02 -0.59 -9.75
CA GLU A 214 11.14 -1.76 -9.62
C GLU A 214 11.95 -2.96 -9.10
N THR A 215 12.23 -2.98 -7.80
CA THR A 215 12.94 -4.07 -7.09
C THR A 215 12.30 -5.43 -7.37
N LEU A 216 11.00 -5.43 -7.66
CA LEU A 216 10.28 -6.66 -8.01
C LEU A 216 10.71 -7.29 -9.34
N ALA A 217 11.29 -6.53 -10.27
CA ALA A 217 11.84 -7.09 -11.51
C ALA A 217 13.09 -7.95 -11.27
N HIS A 218 13.80 -7.71 -10.17
CA HIS A 218 15.00 -8.46 -9.75
C HIS A 218 14.71 -9.52 -8.68
N ALA A 219 13.48 -9.57 -8.17
CA ALA A 219 13.05 -10.63 -7.26
C ALA A 219 12.85 -11.95 -8.03
N SER A 220 12.75 -13.05 -7.30
CA SER A 220 12.44 -14.36 -7.90
C SER A 220 11.16 -14.31 -8.73
N ALA A 221 11.21 -14.91 -9.90
CA ALA A 221 10.14 -14.84 -10.89
C ALA A 221 8.89 -15.63 -10.43
N ARG A 222 7.74 -14.95 -10.42
CA ARG A 222 6.45 -15.52 -10.01
C ARG A 222 5.36 -15.08 -11.00
N PHE A 223 4.74 -16.06 -11.64
CA PHE A 223 3.61 -15.85 -12.55
C PHE A 223 2.41 -16.70 -12.08
N PRO A 224 1.50 -16.14 -11.29
CA PRO A 224 0.26 -16.82 -10.91
C PRO A 224 -0.67 -16.91 -12.12
N VAL A 225 -1.09 -18.12 -12.45
CA VAL A 225 -2.03 -18.39 -13.56
C VAL A 225 -3.43 -18.00 -13.13
N GLN A 226 -3.93 -16.90 -13.67
CA GLN A 226 -5.26 -16.36 -13.35
C GLN A 226 -6.35 -16.97 -14.22
N PHE A 227 -6.03 -17.30 -15.45
CA PHE A 227 -6.97 -17.90 -16.39
C PHE A 227 -6.26 -18.79 -17.40
N VAL A 228 -6.89 -19.92 -17.79
CA VAL A 228 -6.40 -20.81 -18.84
C VAL A 228 -7.22 -20.55 -20.10
N ILE A 229 -6.57 -20.11 -21.17
CA ILE A 229 -7.18 -19.85 -22.47
C ILE A 229 -7.12 -21.13 -23.29
N ARG A 230 -8.28 -21.67 -23.61
CA ARG A 230 -8.42 -22.84 -24.49
C ARG A 230 -9.60 -22.58 -25.45
N PRO A 231 -9.35 -21.98 -26.62
CA PRO A 231 -10.39 -21.71 -27.59
C PRO A 231 -10.96 -23.05 -28.09
N MET A 232 -12.31 -23.14 -28.21
CA MET A 232 -12.99 -24.32 -28.71
C MET A 232 -13.32 -24.16 -30.23
N THR A 233 -12.39 -23.57 -31.00
CA THR A 233 -12.57 -23.34 -32.43
C THR A 233 -11.60 -24.19 -33.23
N GLU A 234 -12.00 -24.64 -34.44
CA GLU A 234 -11.15 -25.47 -35.31
C GLU A 234 -9.78 -24.82 -35.60
N ALA A 235 -9.73 -23.48 -35.72
CA ALA A 235 -8.48 -22.74 -36.01
C ALA A 235 -7.48 -22.77 -34.86
N TYR A 236 -7.90 -23.05 -33.62
CA TYR A 236 -7.08 -23.00 -32.40
C TYR A 236 -7.25 -24.24 -31.52
N HIS A 237 -7.53 -25.39 -32.16
CA HIS A 237 -7.84 -26.64 -31.46
C HIS A 237 -6.80 -27.05 -30.41
N ASP A 238 -5.52 -26.82 -30.69
CA ASP A 238 -4.39 -27.20 -29.82
C ASP A 238 -3.83 -26.02 -29.03
N PHE A 239 -4.43 -24.82 -29.12
CA PHE A 239 -3.94 -23.68 -28.41
C PHE A 239 -4.25 -23.76 -26.90
N ARG A 240 -3.22 -23.65 -26.07
CA ARG A 240 -3.32 -23.55 -24.62
C ARG A 240 -2.46 -22.39 -24.13
N GLY A 241 -3.09 -21.33 -23.68
CA GLY A 241 -2.43 -20.13 -23.15
C GLY A 241 -2.72 -19.95 -21.65
N TYR A 242 -1.73 -19.54 -20.90
CA TYR A 242 -1.85 -19.26 -19.48
C TYR A 242 -1.78 -17.75 -19.28
N ALA A 243 -2.90 -17.15 -18.91
CA ALA A 243 -3.02 -15.71 -18.73
C ALA A 243 -2.85 -15.34 -17.26
N GLY A 244 -2.12 -14.27 -17.02
CA GLY A 244 -1.89 -13.74 -15.67
C GLY A 244 -1.08 -12.44 -15.70
N LYS A 245 -0.86 -11.89 -14.52
CA LYS A 245 0.05 -10.78 -14.29
C LYS A 245 1.32 -11.29 -13.62
N ILE A 246 2.48 -10.98 -14.16
CA ILE A 246 3.77 -11.30 -13.54
C ILE A 246 3.84 -10.53 -12.22
N SER A 247 3.88 -11.23 -11.09
CA SER A 247 3.93 -10.62 -9.77
C SER A 247 5.34 -10.20 -9.37
N SER A 248 6.35 -10.94 -9.80
CA SER A 248 7.77 -10.61 -9.58
C SER A 248 8.67 -11.28 -10.62
N GLY A 249 9.91 -10.79 -10.73
CA GLY A 249 10.91 -11.30 -11.64
C GLY A 249 10.66 -10.96 -13.10
N THR A 250 11.38 -11.68 -13.97
CA THR A 250 11.30 -11.55 -15.42
C THR A 250 11.27 -12.94 -16.03
N PHE A 251 10.44 -13.15 -17.04
CA PHE A 251 10.39 -14.36 -17.84
C PHE A 251 10.79 -14.05 -19.28
N GLN A 252 11.49 -14.99 -19.92
CA GLN A 252 11.93 -14.88 -21.31
C GLN A 252 11.44 -16.10 -22.10
N VAL A 253 11.23 -15.93 -23.39
CA VAL A 253 10.97 -17.05 -24.30
C VAL A 253 12.20 -17.98 -24.28
N GLY A 254 11.94 -19.29 -24.11
CA GLY A 254 12.99 -20.30 -23.96
C GLY A 254 13.36 -20.62 -22.51
N ASP A 255 12.87 -19.88 -21.53
CA ASP A 255 13.12 -20.19 -20.12
C ASP A 255 12.49 -21.53 -19.72
N ALA A 256 13.26 -22.35 -18.99
CA ALA A 256 12.74 -23.52 -18.30
C ALA A 256 11.95 -23.08 -17.08
N ILE A 257 10.71 -23.53 -16.97
CA ILE A 257 9.82 -23.22 -15.84
C ILE A 257 9.43 -24.48 -15.09
N ARG A 258 9.05 -24.26 -13.82
CA ARG A 258 8.40 -25.25 -12.97
C ARG A 258 7.03 -24.76 -12.54
N VAL A 259 6.06 -25.65 -12.54
CA VAL A 259 4.67 -25.37 -12.11
C VAL A 259 4.50 -25.73 -10.64
N LEU A 260 4.09 -24.79 -9.81
CA LEU A 260 3.76 -25.05 -8.40
C LEU A 260 2.25 -25.21 -8.24
N PRO A 261 1.77 -26.14 -7.39
CA PRO A 261 2.54 -27.02 -6.49
C PRO A 261 2.98 -28.35 -7.15
N THR A 262 2.62 -28.68 -8.39
CA THR A 262 2.80 -30.01 -9.01
C THR A 262 4.26 -30.39 -9.24
N GLY A 263 5.16 -29.41 -9.43
CA GLY A 263 6.58 -29.63 -9.73
C GLY A 263 6.86 -30.00 -11.21
N GLN A 264 5.84 -30.04 -12.07
CA GLN A 264 6.02 -30.33 -13.50
C GLN A 264 6.85 -29.23 -14.17
N GLU A 265 7.70 -29.61 -15.11
CA GLU A 265 8.59 -28.68 -15.83
C GLU A 265 8.24 -28.60 -17.32
N SER A 266 8.46 -27.44 -17.89
CA SER A 266 8.30 -27.14 -19.31
C SER A 266 9.17 -25.97 -19.70
N THR A 267 9.08 -25.54 -20.97
CA THR A 267 9.80 -24.37 -21.49
C THR A 267 8.80 -23.36 -22.05
N ILE A 268 9.04 -22.07 -21.87
CA ILE A 268 8.20 -21.01 -22.42
C ILE A 268 8.37 -20.99 -23.94
N ALA A 269 7.27 -21.24 -24.67
CA ALA A 269 7.24 -21.17 -26.12
C ALA A 269 6.98 -19.76 -26.64
N THR A 270 5.98 -19.06 -26.08
CA THR A 270 5.68 -17.67 -26.45
C THR A 270 5.26 -16.85 -25.22
N ILE A 271 5.50 -15.55 -25.29
CA ILE A 271 4.93 -14.55 -24.37
C ILE A 271 4.20 -13.52 -25.21
N GLU A 272 2.93 -13.29 -24.92
CA GLU A 272 2.08 -12.40 -25.71
C GLU A 272 1.40 -11.35 -24.81
N LYS A 273 1.40 -10.10 -25.27
CA LYS A 273 0.67 -9.00 -24.64
C LYS A 273 -0.23 -8.38 -25.69
N PHE A 274 -1.56 -8.56 -25.52
CA PHE A 274 -2.53 -8.28 -26.56
C PHE A 274 -2.19 -9.11 -27.83
N GLU A 275 -1.98 -8.46 -28.96
CA GLU A 275 -1.61 -9.08 -30.26
C GLU A 275 -0.10 -9.09 -30.52
N THR A 276 0.71 -8.61 -29.55
CA THR A 276 2.17 -8.45 -29.73
C THR A 276 2.90 -9.60 -29.05
N LYS A 277 3.76 -10.29 -29.79
CA LYS A 277 4.73 -11.26 -29.23
C LYS A 277 5.90 -10.52 -28.63
N LEU A 278 6.26 -10.91 -27.42
CA LEU A 278 7.37 -10.35 -26.64
C LEU A 278 8.48 -11.39 -26.52
N SER A 279 9.75 -10.94 -26.52
CA SER A 279 10.88 -11.80 -26.17
C SER A 279 10.99 -12.04 -24.67
N ASN A 280 10.55 -11.07 -23.86
CA ASN A 280 10.52 -11.14 -22.40
C ASN A 280 9.36 -10.31 -21.85
N ALA A 281 9.01 -10.59 -20.59
CA ALA A 281 8.05 -9.80 -19.81
C ALA A 281 8.48 -9.78 -18.34
N LYS A 282 8.20 -8.67 -17.64
CA LYS A 282 8.66 -8.41 -16.27
C LYS A 282 7.50 -8.17 -15.31
N ALA A 283 7.83 -8.10 -14.04
CA ALA A 283 6.89 -7.76 -12.97
C ALA A 283 5.98 -6.58 -13.37
N GLY A 284 4.68 -6.75 -13.17
CA GLY A 284 3.67 -5.77 -13.55
C GLY A 284 3.02 -5.99 -14.92
N ASP A 285 3.66 -6.74 -15.84
CA ASP A 285 3.09 -7.05 -17.14
C ASP A 285 1.97 -8.10 -17.03
N SER A 286 0.84 -7.83 -17.68
CA SER A 286 -0.23 -8.80 -17.88
C SER A 286 -0.04 -9.46 -19.25
N VAL A 287 0.20 -10.76 -19.26
CA VAL A 287 0.61 -11.50 -20.45
C VAL A 287 -0.10 -12.86 -20.54
N VAL A 288 -0.02 -13.44 -21.73
CA VAL A 288 -0.35 -14.85 -22.00
C VAL A 288 0.96 -15.59 -22.28
N ILE A 289 1.22 -16.66 -21.56
CA ILE A 289 2.36 -17.54 -21.74
C ILE A 289 1.88 -18.85 -22.35
N THR A 290 2.53 -19.34 -23.40
CA THR A 290 2.36 -20.70 -23.92
C THR A 290 3.61 -21.53 -23.63
N LEU A 291 3.43 -22.84 -23.52
CA LEU A 291 4.52 -23.76 -23.20
C LEU A 291 4.79 -24.71 -24.37
N SER A 292 6.03 -25.23 -24.41
CA SER A 292 6.48 -26.17 -25.46
C SER A 292 5.92 -27.57 -25.31
N THR A 293 5.52 -27.95 -24.08
CA THR A 293 4.91 -29.26 -23.79
C THR A 293 3.54 -29.04 -23.14
N ASP A 294 2.61 -29.92 -23.48
CA ASP A 294 1.27 -29.90 -22.87
C ASP A 294 1.34 -30.55 -21.48
N ILE A 295 1.27 -29.73 -20.45
CA ILE A 295 1.24 -30.12 -19.05
C ILE A 295 0.00 -29.58 -18.36
N ASP A 296 -0.41 -30.23 -17.29
CA ASP A 296 -1.65 -29.89 -16.62
C ASP A 296 -1.46 -28.69 -15.68
N ILE A 297 -1.99 -27.55 -16.11
CA ILE A 297 -1.96 -26.29 -15.36
C ILE A 297 -3.37 -25.74 -15.23
N SER A 298 -3.73 -25.38 -14.01
CA SER A 298 -5.03 -24.80 -13.68
C SER A 298 -4.87 -23.40 -13.13
N ARG A 299 -5.97 -22.63 -13.12
CA ARG A 299 -6.07 -21.40 -12.36
C ARG A 299 -5.62 -21.65 -10.90
N GLY A 300 -4.72 -20.81 -10.37
CA GLY A 300 -4.16 -20.95 -9.04
C GLY A 300 -2.77 -21.57 -9.00
N ASN A 301 -2.34 -22.25 -10.06
CA ASN A 301 -0.95 -22.65 -10.17
C ASN A 301 -0.05 -21.44 -10.38
N THR A 302 1.22 -21.57 -10.01
CA THR A 302 2.21 -20.52 -10.21
C THR A 302 3.38 -21.05 -11.03
N LEU A 303 3.73 -20.36 -12.12
CA LEU A 303 4.95 -20.63 -12.85
C LEU A 303 6.11 -19.92 -12.17
N VAL A 304 7.23 -20.64 -12.01
CA VAL A 304 8.50 -20.13 -11.50
C VAL A 304 9.62 -20.55 -12.43
N LEU A 305 10.73 -19.83 -12.46
CA LEU A 305 11.91 -20.29 -13.22
C LEU A 305 12.48 -21.57 -12.58
N ALA A 306 12.79 -22.58 -13.39
CA ALA A 306 13.37 -23.83 -12.89
C ALA A 306 14.77 -23.64 -12.28
N SER A 307 15.50 -22.60 -12.73
CA SER A 307 16.82 -22.21 -12.24
C SER A 307 16.80 -21.51 -10.89
N GLU A 308 15.64 -21.01 -10.44
CA GLU A 308 15.50 -20.28 -9.19
C GLU A 308 15.01 -21.18 -8.06
N THR A 309 15.24 -20.71 -6.82
CA THR A 309 14.62 -21.33 -5.64
C THR A 309 13.10 -21.14 -5.74
N ALA A 310 12.36 -22.25 -5.79
CA ALA A 310 10.91 -22.22 -5.79
C ALA A 310 10.37 -21.60 -4.50
N ALA A 311 9.24 -20.91 -4.60
CA ALA A 311 8.52 -20.45 -3.42
C ALA A 311 8.20 -21.65 -2.52
N PRO A 312 8.45 -21.56 -1.21
CA PRO A 312 8.16 -22.66 -0.30
C PRO A 312 6.65 -22.97 -0.29
N GLN A 313 6.35 -24.27 -0.16
CA GLN A 313 4.98 -24.75 0.03
C GLN A 313 4.65 -24.70 1.52
N LEU A 314 4.03 -23.61 1.96
CA LEU A 314 3.77 -23.36 3.37
C LEU A 314 2.41 -23.95 3.78
N LYS A 315 2.41 -24.76 4.81
CA LYS A 315 1.21 -25.31 5.44
C LYS A 315 1.09 -24.85 6.90
N ASP A 316 2.19 -24.89 7.62
CA ASP A 316 2.37 -24.35 8.97
C ASP A 316 3.41 -23.24 8.89
N PHE A 317 3.03 -22.00 9.26
CA PHE A 317 3.95 -20.86 9.14
C PHE A 317 3.59 -19.73 10.09
N ALA A 318 4.54 -18.83 10.32
CA ALA A 318 4.37 -17.61 11.08
C ALA A 318 4.03 -16.45 10.15
N ALA A 319 3.19 -15.54 10.63
CA ALA A 319 2.86 -14.32 9.93
C ALA A 319 2.68 -13.15 10.89
N GLN A 320 3.05 -11.96 10.46
CA GLN A 320 2.62 -10.72 11.10
C GLN A 320 1.22 -10.39 10.59
N VAL A 321 0.29 -10.03 11.49
CA VAL A 321 -1.11 -9.72 11.14
C VAL A 321 -1.52 -8.39 11.74
N CYS A 322 -2.22 -7.58 10.94
CA CYS A 322 -3.05 -6.48 11.43
C CYS A 322 -4.49 -6.98 11.48
N TRP A 323 -5.08 -6.97 12.68
CA TRP A 323 -6.45 -7.43 12.88
C TRP A 323 -7.45 -6.31 12.63
N LEU A 324 -8.51 -6.59 11.87
CA LEU A 324 -9.42 -5.58 11.32
C LEU A 324 -10.89 -5.81 11.70
N ASP A 325 -11.17 -6.70 12.66
CA ASP A 325 -12.53 -7.01 13.07
C ASP A 325 -12.78 -6.60 14.53
N HIS A 326 -14.04 -6.25 14.85
CA HIS A 326 -14.47 -5.97 16.22
C HIS A 326 -14.44 -7.21 17.12
N GLN A 327 -14.71 -8.39 16.52
CA GLN A 327 -14.52 -9.64 17.22
C GLN A 327 -13.03 -9.96 17.29
N ALA A 328 -12.49 -10.13 18.48
CA ALA A 328 -11.08 -10.39 18.67
C ALA A 328 -10.62 -11.71 18.00
N LEU A 329 -9.44 -11.68 17.39
CA LEU A 329 -8.76 -12.89 16.95
C LEU A 329 -8.33 -13.71 18.16
N THR A 330 -8.67 -15.00 18.17
CA THR A 330 -8.25 -15.94 19.24
C THR A 330 -7.68 -17.21 18.63
N PRO A 331 -6.75 -17.89 19.32
CA PRO A 331 -6.29 -19.21 18.92
C PRO A 331 -7.45 -20.21 18.81
N GLY A 332 -7.35 -21.11 17.83
CA GLY A 332 -8.38 -22.11 17.56
C GLY A 332 -9.38 -21.69 16.49
N ASN A 333 -9.58 -20.40 16.25
CA ASN A 333 -10.47 -19.90 15.20
C ASN A 333 -9.97 -20.26 13.79
N THR A 334 -10.92 -20.41 12.89
CA THR A 334 -10.68 -20.76 11.50
C THR A 334 -11.26 -19.67 10.60
N TYR A 335 -10.49 -19.27 9.58
CA TYR A 335 -10.84 -18.26 8.60
C TYR A 335 -10.55 -18.79 7.20
N LEU A 336 -11.11 -18.15 6.16
CA LEU A 336 -10.60 -18.30 4.81
C LEU A 336 -9.36 -17.42 4.67
N LEU A 337 -8.27 -18.02 4.20
CA LEU A 337 -7.05 -17.32 3.85
C LEU A 337 -7.02 -17.19 2.33
N GLN A 338 -6.96 -15.96 1.83
CA GLN A 338 -6.74 -15.69 0.42
C GLN A 338 -5.32 -15.21 0.18
N HIS A 339 -4.56 -15.98 -0.59
CA HIS A 339 -3.22 -15.65 -1.07
C HIS A 339 -3.25 -15.57 -2.60
N GLY A 340 -3.06 -14.37 -3.12
CA GLY A 340 -3.27 -14.10 -4.54
C GLY A 340 -4.70 -14.47 -4.96
N ILE A 341 -4.83 -15.45 -5.87
CA ILE A 341 -6.13 -15.96 -6.35
C ILE A 341 -6.58 -17.24 -5.64
N ASN A 342 -5.74 -17.80 -4.77
CA ASN A 342 -6.01 -19.04 -4.06
C ASN A 342 -6.68 -18.76 -2.72
N ILE A 343 -7.70 -19.53 -2.39
CA ILE A 343 -8.41 -19.48 -1.12
C ILE A 343 -8.33 -20.84 -0.46
N THR A 344 -7.92 -20.87 0.82
CA THR A 344 -7.87 -22.08 1.63
C THR A 344 -8.33 -21.79 3.06
N LYS A 345 -8.82 -22.79 3.80
CA LYS A 345 -9.08 -22.61 5.23
C LYS A 345 -7.77 -22.54 6.00
N ALA A 346 -7.70 -21.61 6.95
CA ALA A 346 -6.56 -21.41 7.83
C ALA A 346 -7.04 -21.39 9.29
N LYS A 347 -6.44 -22.23 10.12
CA LYS A 347 -6.66 -22.24 11.57
C LYS A 347 -5.54 -21.48 12.27
N ILE A 348 -5.90 -20.57 13.17
CA ILE A 348 -4.94 -19.88 14.02
C ILE A 348 -4.50 -20.84 15.10
N SER A 349 -3.22 -21.19 15.12
CA SER A 349 -2.65 -22.12 16.10
C SER A 349 -2.30 -21.39 17.40
N GLN A 350 -1.70 -20.19 17.27
CA GLN A 350 -1.21 -19.42 18.41
C GLN A 350 -1.09 -17.94 18.02
N ILE A 351 -1.22 -17.06 19.01
CA ILE A 351 -0.74 -15.68 18.94
C ILE A 351 0.55 -15.64 19.74
N THR A 352 1.68 -15.38 19.07
CA THR A 352 3.00 -15.42 19.72
C THR A 352 3.33 -14.12 20.40
N GLU A 353 2.94 -13.00 19.80
CA GLU A 353 3.18 -11.68 20.35
C GLU A 353 2.17 -10.64 19.83
N ARG A 354 1.99 -9.57 20.59
CA ARG A 354 1.29 -8.35 20.19
C ARG A 354 2.26 -7.18 20.24
N LEU A 355 2.27 -6.35 19.18
CA LEU A 355 3.09 -5.16 19.09
C LEU A 355 2.36 -3.95 19.71
N ASP A 356 3.03 -3.28 20.66
CA ASP A 356 2.67 -1.93 21.07
C ASP A 356 3.29 -0.95 20.07
N VAL A 357 2.44 -0.29 19.28
CA VAL A 357 2.88 0.60 18.20
C VAL A 357 3.50 1.92 18.70
N VAL A 358 3.25 2.29 19.94
CA VAL A 358 3.81 3.51 20.57
C VAL A 358 5.14 3.21 21.24
N ALA A 359 5.15 2.19 22.10
CA ALA A 359 6.34 1.78 22.81
C ALA A 359 7.33 0.98 21.95
N GLN A 360 6.91 0.54 20.76
CA GLN A 360 7.67 -0.35 19.85
C GLN A 360 8.18 -1.61 20.56
N THR A 361 7.39 -2.13 21.50
CA THR A 361 7.69 -3.34 22.26
C THR A 361 6.71 -4.46 21.92
N ALA A 362 7.17 -5.71 22.00
CA ALA A 362 6.33 -6.86 21.82
C ALA A 362 5.93 -7.44 23.18
N THR A 363 4.64 -7.76 23.34
CA THR A 363 4.13 -8.50 24.49
C THR A 363 3.85 -9.93 24.07
N GLU A 364 4.56 -10.88 24.67
CA GLU A 364 4.37 -12.30 24.43
C GLU A 364 3.21 -12.88 25.25
N GLY A 365 2.70 -14.06 24.83
CA GLY A 365 1.72 -14.83 25.60
C GLY A 365 0.34 -14.15 25.68
N VAL A 366 -0.04 -13.38 24.67
CA VAL A 366 -1.37 -12.77 24.58
C VAL A 366 -2.41 -13.76 24.06
N ASP A 367 -3.59 -13.73 24.63
CA ASP A 367 -4.68 -14.65 24.28
C ASP A 367 -5.53 -14.17 23.09
N SER A 368 -5.40 -12.90 22.70
CA SER A 368 -6.21 -12.34 21.61
C SER A 368 -5.57 -11.10 20.99
N LEU A 369 -5.95 -10.81 19.72
CA LEU A 369 -5.74 -9.51 19.09
C LEU A 369 -7.09 -8.82 18.88
N LYS A 370 -7.19 -7.59 19.35
CA LYS A 370 -8.37 -6.73 19.17
C LYS A 370 -8.29 -5.93 17.87
N LEU A 371 -9.38 -5.25 17.54
CA LEU A 371 -9.44 -4.35 16.39
C LEU A 371 -8.22 -3.40 16.35
N ASN A 372 -7.58 -3.34 15.17
CA ASN A 372 -6.40 -2.51 14.86
C ASN A 372 -5.12 -2.88 15.61
N GLU A 373 -5.10 -3.98 16.34
CA GLU A 373 -3.87 -4.50 16.92
C GLU A 373 -3.05 -5.24 15.87
N ILE A 374 -1.73 -5.09 16.01
CA ILE A 374 -0.74 -5.78 15.19
C ILE A 374 -0.08 -6.85 16.07
N GLY A 375 0.05 -8.05 15.53
CA GLY A 375 0.71 -9.13 16.26
C GLY A 375 1.32 -10.16 15.32
N ARG A 376 2.07 -11.09 15.91
CA ARG A 376 2.59 -12.25 15.20
C ARG A 376 1.79 -13.47 15.58
N ILE A 377 1.39 -14.25 14.58
CA ILE A 377 0.60 -15.47 14.74
C ILE A 377 1.29 -16.66 14.10
N ALA A 378 1.04 -17.85 14.62
CA ALA A 378 1.26 -19.11 13.95
C ALA A 378 -0.08 -19.62 13.41
N LEU A 379 -0.09 -20.06 12.15
CA LEU A 379 -1.30 -20.58 11.52
C LEU A 379 -1.01 -21.82 10.68
N ARG A 380 -2.08 -22.61 10.46
CA ARG A 380 -2.04 -23.81 9.64
C ARG A 380 -3.12 -23.75 8.58
N THR A 381 -2.74 -23.93 7.32
CA THR A 381 -3.65 -23.96 6.18
C THR A 381 -4.08 -25.39 5.84
N ALA A 382 -5.29 -25.55 5.32
CA ALA A 382 -5.81 -26.84 4.88
C ALA A 382 -5.05 -27.35 3.64
N GLN A 383 -4.79 -26.44 2.69
CA GLN A 383 -3.96 -26.69 1.50
C GLN A 383 -2.70 -25.83 1.59
N PRO A 384 -1.53 -26.33 1.15
CA PRO A 384 -0.32 -25.51 1.11
C PRO A 384 -0.50 -24.27 0.21
N ILE A 385 0.14 -23.17 0.59
CA ILE A 385 0.26 -21.97 -0.26
C ILE A 385 1.69 -21.79 -0.73
N SER A 386 1.86 -21.35 -1.98
CA SER A 386 3.19 -21.08 -2.57
C SER A 386 3.55 -19.63 -2.30
N ALA A 387 4.01 -19.31 -1.10
CA ALA A 387 4.27 -17.93 -0.67
C ALA A 387 5.76 -17.73 -0.33
N ASP A 388 6.27 -16.54 -0.63
CA ASP A 388 7.58 -16.06 -0.23
C ASP A 388 7.50 -15.33 1.12
N VAL A 389 8.64 -15.21 1.83
CA VAL A 389 8.76 -14.29 2.96
C VAL A 389 8.50 -12.87 2.46
N TYR A 390 7.55 -12.17 3.10
CA TYR A 390 7.08 -10.85 2.65
C TYR A 390 8.21 -9.82 2.52
N ALA A 391 9.17 -9.84 3.44
CA ALA A 391 10.33 -8.96 3.39
C ALA A 391 11.19 -9.13 2.13
N LYS A 392 11.20 -10.33 1.53
CA LYS A 392 11.95 -10.64 0.31
C LYS A 392 11.14 -10.42 -0.96
N ASN A 393 9.87 -10.75 -0.92
CA ASN A 393 8.96 -10.61 -2.06
C ASN A 393 7.56 -10.19 -1.60
N PRO A 394 7.31 -8.87 -1.42
CA PRO A 394 6.01 -8.37 -0.98
C PRO A 394 4.84 -8.77 -1.88
N SER A 395 5.07 -8.94 -3.19
CA SER A 395 4.02 -9.30 -4.14
C SER A 395 3.51 -10.75 -3.98
N ASN A 396 4.28 -11.62 -3.33
CA ASN A 396 3.93 -13.03 -3.12
C ASN A 396 3.97 -13.44 -1.64
N GLY A 397 4.12 -12.49 -0.72
CA GLY A 397 4.24 -12.76 0.72
C GLY A 397 3.05 -12.26 1.56
N ALA A 398 2.06 -11.62 0.94
CA ALA A 398 0.89 -11.08 1.64
C ALA A 398 -0.36 -11.94 1.41
N PHE A 399 -1.24 -11.95 2.41
CA PHE A 399 -2.55 -12.61 2.33
C PHE A 399 -3.59 -11.84 3.14
N ILE A 400 -4.87 -12.15 2.92
CA ILE A 400 -5.96 -11.65 3.75
C ILE A 400 -6.65 -12.83 4.45
N LEU A 401 -7.18 -12.54 5.65
CA LEU A 401 -8.09 -13.41 6.38
C LEU A 401 -9.52 -12.92 6.19
N ILE A 402 -10.40 -13.84 5.86
CA ILE A 402 -11.81 -13.57 5.56
C ILE A 402 -12.66 -14.40 6.51
N ASP A 403 -13.64 -13.78 7.14
CA ASP A 403 -14.65 -14.51 7.90
C ASP A 403 -15.58 -15.28 6.97
N GLU A 404 -15.73 -16.59 7.22
CA GLU A 404 -16.47 -17.50 6.35
C GLU A 404 -17.98 -17.20 6.29
N PHE A 405 -18.54 -16.55 7.33
CA PHE A 405 -19.97 -16.28 7.42
C PHE A 405 -20.35 -14.92 6.84
N SER A 406 -19.60 -13.88 7.21
CA SER A 406 -19.87 -12.51 6.75
C SER A 406 -19.23 -12.18 5.39
N ASN A 407 -18.27 -12.99 4.93
CA ASN A 407 -17.40 -12.72 3.78
C ASN A 407 -16.60 -11.40 3.92
N SER A 408 -16.46 -10.88 5.14
CA SER A 408 -15.71 -9.68 5.42
C SER A 408 -14.22 -9.99 5.59
N THR A 409 -13.35 -9.11 5.08
CA THR A 409 -11.92 -9.17 5.40
C THR A 409 -11.72 -8.80 6.86
N VAL A 410 -11.20 -9.70 7.67
CA VAL A 410 -11.02 -9.54 9.12
C VAL A 410 -9.55 -9.39 9.53
N GLY A 411 -8.62 -9.62 8.62
CA GLY A 411 -7.20 -9.41 8.86
C GLY A 411 -6.38 -9.35 7.58
N VAL A 412 -5.24 -8.68 7.66
CA VAL A 412 -4.21 -8.68 6.61
C VAL A 412 -2.96 -9.28 7.21
N GLY A 413 -2.34 -10.24 6.51
CA GLY A 413 -1.18 -10.96 6.99
C GLY A 413 0.00 -10.93 6.04
N PHE A 414 1.20 -11.03 6.62
CA PHE A 414 2.49 -10.97 5.93
C PHE A 414 3.35 -12.15 6.41
N VAL A 415 3.72 -13.03 5.49
CA VAL A 415 4.53 -14.25 5.75
C VAL A 415 5.92 -13.86 6.24
N GLN A 416 6.39 -14.51 7.32
CA GLN A 416 7.68 -14.25 7.95
C GLN A 416 8.67 -15.40 7.76
#